data_0fa14fdfc4949aa28eb99b5b7b540136
#
_entry.id   0fa14fdfc4949aa28eb99b5b7b540136
#
_cell.length_a   1.000
_cell.length_b   1.000
_cell.length_c   1.000
_cell.angle_alpha   90.00
_cell.angle_beta   90.00
_cell.angle_gamma   90.00
#
_symmetry.space_group_name_H-M   'P 1'
#
loop_
_entity.id
_entity.type
_entity.pdbx_description
1 polymer ?
#
loop_
_entity_poly.entity_id
_entity_poly.type
_entity_poly.pdbx_seq_one_letter_code
_entity_poly.pdbx_strand_id
1 'polypeptide(L)'
;ILDFRIAWYMHLDTPGDTIIMGTKGSLRIPSTDCWNGSFSSPMTIYHDVAGEPVETVIPLLPATTDLFDRKIRSFLNAVITGGEAPVPTSQIIYNQAILDGIQRSSDCGHEVEIEIPEV
;
A
#
# COMPACT_ATOMS: atom_id res chain seq x y z
N ILE A 1 -7.74 -0.87 -12.52
CA ILE A 1 -6.61 -1.72 -12.95
C ILE A 1 -5.52 -1.58 -11.90
N LEU A 2 -4.96 -2.70 -11.48
CA LEU A 2 -3.78 -2.79 -10.64
C LEU A 2 -2.62 -3.35 -11.48
N ASP A 3 -1.56 -2.56 -11.66
CA ASP A 3 -0.28 -3.04 -12.19
C ASP A 3 0.67 -3.24 -11.01
N PHE A 4 1.06 -4.48 -10.76
CA PHE A 4 1.94 -4.85 -9.66
C PHE A 4 3.21 -5.50 -10.20
N ARG A 5 4.36 -4.89 -9.90
CA ARG A 5 5.67 -5.39 -10.32
C ARG A 5 6.55 -5.54 -9.10
N ILE A 6 7.05 -6.75 -8.88
CA ILE A 6 7.99 -7.05 -7.81
C ILE A 6 9.12 -7.93 -8.33
N ALA A 7 10.32 -7.65 -7.88
CA ALA A 7 11.46 -8.53 -8.12
C ALA A 7 12.40 -8.48 -6.91
N TRP A 8 12.87 -9.65 -6.48
CA TRP A 8 13.80 -9.78 -5.35
C TRP A 8 15.24 -9.38 -5.73
N TYR A 9 15.63 -9.60 -6.98
CA TYR A 9 16.99 -9.39 -7.48
C TYR A 9 17.04 -8.39 -8.65
N MET A 10 16.33 -7.30 -8.54
CA MET A 10 16.33 -6.29 -9.59
C MET A 10 17.40 -5.23 -9.27
N HIS A 11 18.39 -5.11 -10.14
CA HIS A 11 19.37 -4.03 -10.08
C HIS A 11 18.80 -2.80 -10.81
N LEU A 12 17.95 -2.06 -10.12
CA LEU A 12 17.43 -0.77 -10.58
C LEU A 12 17.88 0.32 -9.61
N ASP A 13 18.23 1.45 -10.14
CA ASP A 13 18.50 2.68 -9.39
C ASP A 13 17.23 3.45 -9.04
N THR A 14 16.10 3.06 -9.61
CA THR A 14 14.81 3.68 -9.36
C THR A 14 14.04 2.89 -8.32
N PRO A 15 13.80 3.44 -7.12
CA PRO A 15 12.94 2.81 -6.14
C PRO A 15 11.51 2.71 -6.68
N GLY A 16 10.84 1.59 -6.39
CA GLY A 16 9.45 1.37 -6.77
C GLY A 16 8.51 2.20 -5.92
N ASP A 17 7.92 3.24 -6.47
CA ASP A 17 6.88 4.01 -5.81
C ASP A 17 5.51 3.37 -6.03
N THR A 18 4.59 3.55 -5.08
CA THR A 18 3.18 3.23 -5.29
C THR A 18 2.48 4.47 -5.84
N ILE A 19 1.85 4.34 -7.00
CA ILE A 19 1.09 5.40 -7.63
C ILE A 19 -0.38 4.99 -7.69
N ILE A 20 -1.25 5.81 -7.10
CA ILE A 20 -2.70 5.65 -7.15
C ILE A 20 -3.25 6.75 -8.04
N MET A 21 -3.87 6.38 -9.15
CA MET A 21 -4.47 7.32 -10.10
C MET A 21 -5.99 7.29 -9.96
N GLY A 22 -6.57 8.44 -9.66
CA GLY A 22 -8.01 8.65 -9.57
C GLY A 22 -8.49 9.67 -10.59
N THR A 23 -9.81 9.80 -10.72
CA THR A 23 -10.44 10.75 -11.66
C THR A 23 -10.33 12.22 -11.25
N LYS A 24 -9.96 12.50 -10.01
CA LYS A 24 -9.84 13.86 -9.45
C LYS A 24 -8.42 14.21 -9.03
N GLY A 25 -7.46 13.32 -9.25
CA GLY A 25 -6.07 13.50 -8.87
C GLY A 25 -5.34 12.20 -8.66
N SER A 26 -4.08 12.27 -8.35
CA SER A 26 -3.20 11.11 -8.17
C SER A 26 -2.39 11.26 -6.88
N LEU A 27 -2.05 10.14 -6.28
CA LEU A 27 -1.22 10.04 -5.10
C LEU A 27 0.04 9.24 -5.43
N ARG A 28 1.19 9.80 -5.12
CA ARG A 28 2.46 9.10 -5.15
C ARG A 28 2.93 8.84 -3.72
N ILE A 29 3.07 7.58 -3.38
CA ILE A 29 3.63 7.11 -2.11
C ILE A 29 5.04 6.62 -2.40
N PRO A 30 6.08 7.24 -1.81
CA PRO A 30 7.45 6.83 -2.05
C PRO A 30 7.71 5.42 -1.52
N SER A 31 8.69 4.75 -2.10
CA SER A 31 9.13 3.46 -1.59
C SER A 31 9.63 3.58 -0.15
N THR A 32 9.33 2.56 0.63
CA THR A 32 9.76 2.47 2.03
C THR A 32 10.85 1.41 2.16
N ASP A 33 11.79 1.66 3.05
CA ASP A 33 12.59 0.58 3.61
C ASP A 33 11.70 -0.24 4.55
N CYS A 34 11.35 -1.44 4.11
CA CYS A 34 10.40 -2.30 4.83
C CYS A 34 10.87 -2.73 6.22
N TRP A 35 12.17 -2.59 6.52
CA TRP A 35 12.74 -3.00 7.80
C TRP A 35 12.70 -1.90 8.86
N ASN A 36 12.89 -0.66 8.45
CA ASN A 36 12.95 0.46 9.38
C ASN A 36 11.82 1.49 9.19
N GLY A 37 11.00 1.33 8.15
CA GLY A 37 9.89 2.22 7.87
C GLY A 37 10.30 3.62 7.42
N SER A 38 11.55 3.80 6.98
CA SER A 38 11.99 5.06 6.40
C SER A 38 11.44 5.23 4.98
N PHE A 39 11.24 6.48 4.59
CA PHE A 39 10.77 6.84 3.25
C PHE A 39 11.88 7.53 2.48
N SER A 40 11.98 7.25 1.19
CA SER A 40 12.98 7.85 0.31
C SER A 40 12.70 9.32 -0.01
N SER A 41 11.43 9.73 0.06
CA SER A 41 10.98 11.09 -0.27
C SER A 41 9.61 11.39 0.39
N PRO A 42 9.12 12.63 0.37
CA PRO A 42 7.78 12.93 0.84
C PRO A 42 6.71 12.31 -0.06
N MET A 43 5.52 12.10 0.49
CA MET A 43 4.33 11.74 -0.28
C MET A 43 3.83 12.95 -1.07
N THR A 44 3.34 12.72 -2.28
CA THR A 44 2.89 13.81 -3.17
C THR A 44 1.48 13.54 -3.67
N ILE A 45 0.64 14.57 -3.61
CA ILE A 45 -0.70 14.59 -4.21
C ILE A 45 -0.67 15.51 -5.42
N TYR A 46 -1.14 15.01 -6.56
CA TYR A 46 -1.34 15.77 -7.79
C TYR A 46 -2.84 15.99 -7.98
N HIS A 47 -3.27 17.26 -8.08
CA HIS A 47 -4.68 17.61 -8.21
C HIS A 47 -4.82 18.97 -8.87
N ASP A 48 -6.04 19.34 -9.25
CA ASP A 48 -6.33 20.66 -9.81
C ASP A 48 -6.87 21.61 -8.74
N VAL A 49 -6.41 22.85 -8.78
CA VAL A 49 -6.96 23.95 -7.99
C VAL A 49 -7.35 25.08 -8.96
N ALA A 50 -8.63 25.40 -9.00
CA ALA A 50 -9.19 26.41 -9.93
C ALA A 50 -8.87 26.15 -11.42
N GLY A 51 -8.74 24.87 -11.81
CA GLY A 51 -8.42 24.45 -13.17
C GLY A 51 -6.93 24.42 -13.51
N GLU A 52 -6.07 24.73 -12.55
CA GLU A 52 -4.62 24.65 -12.69
C GLU A 52 -4.05 23.42 -11.97
N PRO A 53 -3.14 22.68 -12.60
CA PRO A 53 -2.50 21.51 -11.97
C PRO A 53 -1.58 21.96 -10.82
N VAL A 54 -1.77 21.32 -9.66
CA VAL A 54 -1.03 21.63 -8.44
C VAL A 54 -0.43 20.36 -7.86
N GLU A 55 0.76 20.49 -7.32
CA GLU A 55 1.45 19.46 -6.54
C GLU A 55 1.44 19.86 -5.06
N THR A 56 0.86 19.00 -4.22
CA THR A 56 0.89 19.15 -2.77
C THR A 56 1.84 18.14 -2.16
N VAL A 57 2.90 18.62 -1.55
CA VAL A 57 3.91 17.79 -0.88
C VAL A 57 3.52 17.60 0.58
N ILE A 58 3.41 16.33 1.00
CA ILE A 58 3.12 15.95 2.38
C ILE A 58 4.40 15.38 2.99
N PRO A 59 5.03 16.10 3.93
CA PRO A 59 6.22 15.61 4.60
C PRO A 59 5.85 14.40 5.48
N LEU A 60 6.60 13.32 5.31
CA LEU A 60 6.46 12.13 6.15
C LEU A 60 7.38 12.27 7.35
N LEU A 61 6.81 12.33 8.53
CA LEU A 61 7.59 12.40 9.77
C LEU A 61 8.19 11.02 10.06
N PRO A 62 9.44 10.97 10.53
CA PRO A 62 10.05 9.73 10.98
C PRO A 62 9.16 9.05 12.03
N ALA A 63 8.96 7.75 11.90
CA ALA A 63 8.26 6.99 12.92
C ALA A 63 9.09 7.00 14.21
N THR A 64 8.46 7.34 15.33
CA THR A 64 9.10 7.36 16.65
C THR A 64 9.17 5.97 17.30
N THR A 65 8.50 4.99 16.70
CA THR A 65 8.43 3.60 17.18
C THR A 65 8.55 2.65 15.99
N ASP A 66 9.15 1.49 16.25
CA ASP A 66 9.26 0.40 15.29
C ASP A 66 7.86 -0.02 14.79
N LEU A 67 7.73 -0.22 13.49
CA LEU A 67 6.49 -0.66 12.85
C LEU A 67 6.02 -2.02 13.38
N PHE A 68 6.94 -2.94 13.66
CA PHE A 68 6.61 -4.24 14.22
C PHE A 68 6.13 -4.14 15.68
N ASP A 69 6.76 -3.29 16.48
CA ASP A 69 6.31 -3.03 17.84
C ASP A 69 4.87 -2.47 17.87
N ARG A 70 4.58 -1.49 17.02
CA ARG A 70 3.22 -0.94 16.86
C ARG A 70 2.20 -1.99 16.45
N LYS A 71 2.54 -2.82 15.47
CA LYS A 71 1.68 -3.91 14.97
C LYS A 71 1.36 -4.89 16.08
N ILE A 72 2.38 -5.35 16.81
CA ILE A 72 2.22 -6.33 17.90
C ILE A 72 1.41 -5.72 19.04
N ARG A 73 1.71 -4.50 19.47
CA ARG A 73 0.95 -3.82 20.54
C ARG A 73 -0.51 -3.61 20.16
N SER A 74 -0.80 -3.24 18.93
CA SER A 74 -2.17 -3.08 18.46
C SER A 74 -2.96 -4.39 18.53
N PHE A 75 -2.35 -5.48 18.12
CA PHE A 75 -2.95 -6.82 18.21
C PHE A 75 -3.17 -7.25 19.69
N LEU A 76 -2.15 -7.12 20.51
CA LEU A 76 -2.24 -7.45 21.94
C LEU A 76 -3.32 -6.63 22.64
N ASN A 77 -3.42 -5.33 22.33
CA ASN A 77 -4.47 -4.49 22.88
C ASN A 77 -5.87 -4.97 22.50
N ALA A 78 -6.09 -5.36 21.25
CA ALA A 78 -7.36 -5.94 20.81
C ALA A 78 -7.69 -7.23 21.60
N VAL A 79 -6.72 -8.10 21.82
CA VAL A 79 -6.89 -9.33 22.63
C VAL A 79 -7.24 -8.99 24.08
N ILE A 80 -6.51 -8.06 24.71
CA ILE A 80 -6.71 -7.69 26.13
C ILE A 80 -8.08 -7.03 26.34
N THR A 81 -8.49 -6.17 25.40
CA THR A 81 -9.76 -5.43 25.53
C THR A 81 -10.97 -6.19 25.00
N GLY A 82 -10.78 -7.35 24.36
CA GLY A 82 -11.84 -8.06 23.65
C GLY A 82 -12.38 -7.27 22.44
N GLY A 83 -11.58 -6.35 21.93
CA GLY A 83 -11.93 -5.52 20.77
C GLY A 83 -11.72 -6.23 19.43
N GLU A 84 -12.12 -5.55 18.36
CA GLU A 84 -11.90 -6.03 16.99
C GLU A 84 -10.41 -6.08 16.65
N ALA A 85 -10.01 -7.10 15.88
CA ALA A 85 -8.65 -7.21 15.40
C ALA A 85 -8.27 -6.00 14.52
N PRO A 86 -7.03 -5.49 14.60
CA PRO A 86 -6.58 -4.34 13.81
C PRO A 86 -6.73 -4.53 12.29
N VAL A 87 -6.72 -5.78 11.84
CA VAL A 87 -7.03 -6.19 10.47
C VAL A 87 -8.17 -7.20 10.54
N PRO A 88 -9.41 -6.80 10.25
CA PRO A 88 -10.56 -7.71 10.25
C PRO A 88 -10.40 -8.85 9.24
N THR A 89 -11.04 -9.98 9.51
CA THR A 89 -10.98 -11.16 8.64
C THR A 89 -11.42 -10.85 7.20
N SER A 90 -12.45 -10.03 7.03
CA SER A 90 -12.91 -9.59 5.71
C SER A 90 -11.82 -8.87 4.90
N GLN A 91 -11.00 -8.02 5.54
CA GLN A 91 -9.88 -7.38 4.88
C GLN A 91 -8.76 -8.36 4.52
N ILE A 92 -8.54 -9.38 5.35
CA ILE A 92 -7.55 -10.43 5.07
C ILE A 92 -7.96 -11.23 3.83
N ILE A 93 -9.22 -11.63 3.75
CA ILE A 93 -9.76 -12.36 2.60
C ILE A 93 -9.70 -11.52 1.32
N TYR A 94 -10.05 -10.24 1.44
CA TYR A 94 -9.92 -9.28 0.34
C TYR A 94 -8.48 -9.18 -0.18
N ASN A 95 -7.53 -9.02 0.73
CA ASN A 95 -6.12 -8.95 0.35
C ASN A 95 -5.62 -10.26 -0.26
N GLN A 96 -6.07 -11.42 0.24
CA GLN A 96 -5.72 -12.71 -0.33
C GLN A 96 -6.25 -12.85 -1.76
N ALA A 97 -7.49 -12.45 -2.02
CA ALA A 97 -8.05 -12.47 -3.36
C ALA A 97 -7.25 -11.62 -4.36
N ILE A 98 -6.76 -10.45 -3.91
CA ILE A 98 -5.86 -9.61 -4.72
C ILE A 98 -4.54 -10.33 -5.01
N LEU A 99 -3.91 -10.95 -4.00
CA LEU A 99 -2.66 -11.68 -4.17
C LEU A 99 -2.81 -12.86 -5.15
N ASP A 100 -3.90 -13.62 -5.03
CA ASP A 100 -4.22 -14.72 -5.95
C ASP A 100 -4.45 -14.20 -7.38
N GLY A 101 -5.10 -13.04 -7.51
CA GLY A 101 -5.28 -12.37 -8.80
C GLY A 101 -3.95 -11.95 -9.43
N ILE A 102 -3.03 -11.39 -8.64
CA ILE A 102 -1.68 -11.03 -9.10
C ILE A 102 -0.94 -12.28 -9.60
N GLN A 103 -1.01 -13.39 -8.87
CA GLN A 103 -0.37 -14.65 -9.27
C GLN A 103 -0.98 -15.18 -10.57
N ARG A 104 -2.30 -15.23 -10.69
CA ARG A 104 -3.00 -15.67 -11.91
C ARG A 104 -2.64 -14.81 -13.12
N SER A 105 -2.60 -13.50 -12.93
CA SER A 105 -2.19 -12.56 -13.99
C SER A 105 -0.75 -12.80 -14.45
N SER A 106 0.15 -13.04 -13.51
CA SER A 106 1.55 -13.39 -13.80
C SER A 106 1.67 -14.69 -14.59
N ASP A 107 0.90 -15.71 -14.23
CA ASP A 107 0.95 -17.04 -14.86
C ASP A 107 0.37 -17.02 -16.28
N CYS A 108 -0.69 -16.26 -16.52
CA CYS A 108 -1.34 -16.19 -17.82
C CYS A 108 -0.79 -15.06 -18.73
N GLY A 109 -0.04 -14.12 -18.17
CA GLY A 109 0.59 -13.03 -18.92
C GLY A 109 -0.38 -11.92 -19.38
N HIS A 110 -1.56 -11.85 -18.80
CA HIS A 110 -2.54 -10.81 -19.09
C HIS A 110 -3.35 -10.42 -17.84
N GLU A 111 -4.12 -9.34 -17.94
CA GLU A 111 -5.02 -8.87 -16.89
C GLU A 111 -6.08 -9.93 -16.55
N VAL A 112 -6.38 -10.08 -15.27
CA VAL A 112 -7.42 -10.97 -14.75
C VAL A 112 -8.38 -10.20 -13.86
N GLU A 113 -9.64 -10.58 -13.89
CA GLU A 113 -10.64 -10.09 -12.96
C GLU A 113 -10.45 -10.75 -11.58
N ILE A 114 -10.58 -9.94 -10.52
CA ILE A 114 -10.46 -10.41 -9.14
C ILE A 114 -11.86 -10.57 -8.57
N GLU A 115 -12.23 -11.80 -8.27
CA GLU A 115 -13.45 -12.12 -7.54
C GLU A 115 -13.16 -12.07 -6.04
N ILE A 116 -13.90 -11.22 -5.32
CA ILE A 116 -13.76 -11.11 -3.87
C ILE A 116 -14.85 -11.96 -3.24
N PRO A 117 -14.48 -13.00 -2.44
CA PRO A 117 -15.47 -13.82 -1.76
C PRO A 117 -16.33 -13.01 -0.80
N GLU A 118 -17.62 -13.30 -0.76
CA GLU A 118 -18.50 -12.78 0.29
C GLU A 118 -18.14 -13.45 1.64
N VAL A 119 -18.04 -12.66 2.70
CA VAL A 119 -17.67 -13.09 4.06
C VAL A 119 -18.81 -12.86 5.02
#